data_15494dd17f143089039b12e8da753f56
#
_entry.id   15494dd17f143089039b12e8da753f56
#
_cell.length_a   1.000
_cell.length_b   1.000
_cell.length_c   1.000
_cell.angle_alpha   90.00
_cell.angle_beta   90.00
_cell.angle_gamma   90.00
#
_symmetry.space_group_name_H-M   'P 1'
#
loop_
_entity.id
_entity.type
_entity.pdbx_description
1 polymer ?
#
loop_
_entity_poly.entity_id
_entity_poly.type
_entity_poly.pdbx_seq_one_letter_code
_entity_poly.pdbx_strand_id
1 'polypeptide(L)'
;MKIYGAETTTDEVLEGVSLQGRHFMVTGASSGLGEETVRALSSAGAKVTMVARNSDKLDAAADRIRKSVPTTDLQTGLVDLADLSSIRSYAEEYLQEDAPIDVLINNAGVMACPFMTTKDGFEMQFGTNHLGHFLLTNLLMPAIRSGQNPRIINLSSAGHTHSDVSLDDPNFETSEYNAWESYGRSKSANIHFTREIVRRYGDVIRSFAVHPGVILTELGRHLTPELMEEMVERVKARSTSSAEAKETGGLPFKSMEAGAATQVWAATTDDLEENNGAYLGDCKVGVEGGNPSENGYLPYIYNEDTAKALWSLSEQMVQQEFPSS
;
A
#
# COMPACT_ATOMS: atom_id res chain seq x y z
N MET A 1 2.18 0.09 -27.14
CA MET A 1 2.03 0.46 -25.71
C MET A 1 0.59 0.17 -25.32
N LYS A 2 0.36 -0.66 -24.31
CA LYS A 2 -1.01 -0.90 -23.81
C LYS A 2 -1.55 0.39 -23.18
N ILE A 3 -2.81 0.70 -23.43
CA ILE A 3 -3.47 1.87 -22.83
C ILE A 3 -4.23 1.37 -21.61
N TYR A 4 -3.79 1.78 -20.43
CA TYR A 4 -4.42 1.45 -19.16
C TYR A 4 -5.31 2.58 -18.65
N GLY A 5 -6.27 2.25 -17.77
CA GLY A 5 -7.21 3.19 -17.18
C GLY A 5 -7.90 2.62 -15.93
N ALA A 6 -8.98 3.28 -15.50
CA ALA A 6 -9.69 2.96 -14.26
C ALA A 6 -10.21 1.53 -14.18
N GLU A 7 -10.65 0.97 -15.31
CA GLU A 7 -11.25 -0.38 -15.41
C GLU A 7 -10.21 -1.47 -15.74
N THR A 8 -8.95 -1.11 -15.96
CA THR A 8 -7.88 -2.09 -16.25
C THR A 8 -7.76 -3.08 -15.10
N THR A 9 -7.80 -4.36 -15.43
CA THR A 9 -7.72 -5.48 -14.48
C THR A 9 -6.28 -5.95 -14.26
N THR A 10 -6.04 -6.69 -13.19
CA THR A 10 -4.76 -7.36 -12.91
C THR A 10 -4.36 -8.32 -14.03
N ASP A 11 -5.32 -9.04 -14.61
CA ASP A 11 -5.07 -9.99 -15.70
C ASP A 11 -4.66 -9.29 -16.99
N GLU A 12 -5.26 -8.12 -17.31
CA GLU A 12 -4.85 -7.29 -18.46
C GLU A 12 -3.44 -6.71 -18.27
N VAL A 13 -3.08 -6.31 -17.04
CA VAL A 13 -1.72 -5.87 -16.72
C VAL A 13 -0.71 -6.97 -16.96
N LEU A 14 -1.00 -8.18 -16.52
CA LEU A 14 -0.09 -9.33 -16.58
C LEU A 14 -0.19 -10.14 -17.89
N GLU A 15 -1.03 -9.73 -18.85
CA GLU A 15 -1.13 -10.42 -20.14
C GLU A 15 0.22 -10.46 -20.87
N GLY A 16 0.75 -11.66 -21.07
CA GLY A 16 2.05 -11.88 -21.69
C GLY A 16 3.25 -11.68 -20.78
N VAL A 17 3.05 -11.38 -19.48
CA VAL A 17 4.12 -11.23 -18.50
C VAL A 17 4.40 -12.58 -17.84
N SER A 18 5.68 -12.95 -17.73
CA SER A 18 6.14 -14.09 -16.94
C SER A 18 6.89 -13.61 -15.72
N LEU A 19 6.48 -14.08 -14.54
CA LEU A 19 7.10 -13.76 -13.26
C LEU A 19 7.83 -14.98 -12.65
N GLN A 20 8.13 -15.99 -13.46
CA GLN A 20 8.87 -17.16 -13.00
C GLN A 20 10.23 -16.77 -12.42
N GLY A 21 10.55 -17.31 -11.27
CA GLY A 21 11.80 -17.01 -10.54
C GLY A 21 11.79 -15.69 -9.77
N ARG A 22 10.69 -14.92 -9.82
CA ARG A 22 10.50 -13.68 -9.05
C ARG A 22 9.76 -13.96 -7.74
N HIS A 23 10.22 -13.35 -6.66
CA HIS A 23 9.63 -13.48 -5.32
C HIS A 23 8.98 -12.18 -4.86
N PHE A 24 7.70 -12.25 -4.56
CA PHE A 24 6.88 -11.13 -4.08
C PHE A 24 6.45 -11.38 -2.64
N MET A 25 6.47 -10.34 -1.81
CA MET A 25 5.87 -10.37 -0.47
C MET A 25 4.73 -9.34 -0.42
N VAL A 26 3.53 -9.77 0.05
CA VAL A 26 2.33 -8.93 0.08
C VAL A 26 1.75 -8.90 1.48
N THR A 27 1.66 -7.71 2.10
CA THR A 27 0.99 -7.55 3.40
C THR A 27 -0.52 -7.38 3.23
N GLY A 28 -1.31 -7.81 4.23
CA GLY A 28 -2.77 -7.77 4.14
C GLY A 28 -3.35 -8.71 3.09
N ALA A 29 -2.65 -9.82 2.83
CA ALA A 29 -2.95 -10.77 1.77
C ALA A 29 -4.11 -11.73 2.06
N SER A 30 -4.79 -11.61 3.21
CA SER A 30 -5.87 -12.54 3.61
C SER A 30 -7.25 -12.20 3.03
N SER A 31 -7.40 -11.06 2.36
CA SER A 31 -8.66 -10.62 1.74
C SER A 31 -8.45 -9.43 0.78
N GLY A 32 -9.48 -9.13 -0.01
CA GLY A 32 -9.59 -7.91 -0.80
C GLY A 32 -8.45 -7.74 -1.81
N LEU A 33 -7.92 -6.52 -1.92
CA LEU A 33 -6.88 -6.18 -2.90
C LEU A 33 -5.60 -7.02 -2.73
N GLY A 34 -5.23 -7.32 -1.47
CA GLY A 34 -4.05 -8.14 -1.20
C GLY A 34 -4.21 -9.57 -1.71
N GLU A 35 -5.36 -10.21 -1.48
CA GLU A 35 -5.66 -11.55 -1.99
C GLU A 35 -5.69 -11.58 -3.53
N GLU A 36 -6.35 -10.59 -4.16
CA GLU A 36 -6.37 -10.49 -5.63
C GLU A 36 -4.97 -10.25 -6.21
N THR A 37 -4.16 -9.40 -5.58
CA THR A 37 -2.76 -9.19 -5.98
C THR A 37 -1.97 -10.50 -5.96
N VAL A 38 -2.11 -11.28 -4.90
CA VAL A 38 -1.45 -12.58 -4.78
C VAL A 38 -1.94 -13.54 -5.86
N ARG A 39 -3.27 -13.62 -6.09
CA ARG A 39 -3.85 -14.47 -7.15
C ARG A 39 -3.24 -14.13 -8.51
N ALA A 40 -3.23 -12.84 -8.86
CA ALA A 40 -2.75 -12.38 -10.15
C ALA A 40 -1.26 -12.65 -10.34
N LEU A 41 -0.41 -12.29 -9.37
CA LEU A 41 1.03 -12.54 -9.41
C LEU A 41 1.33 -14.04 -9.52
N SER A 42 0.61 -14.88 -8.75
CA SER A 42 0.73 -16.33 -8.81
C SER A 42 0.34 -16.90 -10.17
N SER A 43 -0.70 -16.35 -10.81
CA SER A 43 -1.13 -16.81 -12.16
C SER A 43 -0.08 -16.51 -13.22
N ALA A 44 0.76 -15.50 -13.03
CA ALA A 44 1.90 -15.18 -13.89
C ALA A 44 3.18 -15.96 -13.52
N GLY A 45 3.13 -16.87 -12.52
CA GLY A 45 4.22 -17.77 -12.15
C GLY A 45 5.16 -17.25 -11.05
N ALA A 46 4.77 -16.19 -10.33
CA ALA A 46 5.56 -15.70 -9.20
C ALA A 46 5.53 -16.65 -8.00
N LYS A 47 6.64 -16.70 -7.24
CA LYS A 47 6.62 -17.11 -5.84
C LYS A 47 6.06 -15.96 -5.01
N VAL A 48 5.08 -16.23 -4.12
CA VAL A 48 4.48 -15.17 -3.29
C VAL A 48 4.44 -15.56 -1.82
N THR A 49 4.97 -14.69 -0.96
CA THR A 49 4.78 -14.75 0.49
C THR A 49 3.60 -13.87 0.88
N MET A 50 2.53 -14.50 1.34
CA MET A 50 1.33 -13.86 1.86
C MET A 50 1.52 -13.52 3.32
N VAL A 51 1.39 -12.24 3.70
CA VAL A 51 1.57 -11.79 5.09
C VAL A 51 0.29 -11.18 5.63
N ALA A 52 -0.20 -11.65 6.78
CA ALA A 52 -1.35 -11.10 7.48
C ALA A 52 -1.32 -11.44 8.98
N ARG A 53 -2.22 -10.83 9.78
CA ARG A 53 -2.24 -11.03 11.24
C ARG A 53 -3.10 -12.20 11.71
N ASN A 54 -4.03 -12.69 10.89
CA ASN A 54 -4.96 -13.75 11.26
C ASN A 54 -4.68 -15.00 10.43
N SER A 55 -4.22 -16.08 11.08
CA SER A 55 -3.86 -17.34 10.44
C SER A 55 -5.02 -17.97 9.70
N ASP A 56 -6.20 -18.07 10.34
CA ASP A 56 -7.35 -18.77 9.75
C ASP A 56 -7.81 -18.10 8.45
N LYS A 57 -7.86 -16.75 8.45
CA LYS A 57 -8.18 -15.98 7.24
C LYS A 57 -7.10 -16.13 6.16
N LEU A 58 -5.84 -16.13 6.58
CA LEU A 58 -4.69 -16.26 5.66
C LEU A 58 -4.67 -17.62 4.98
N ASP A 59 -4.85 -18.69 5.75
CA ASP A 59 -4.90 -20.07 5.25
C ASP A 59 -6.10 -20.26 4.30
N ALA A 60 -7.28 -19.75 4.69
CA ALA A 60 -8.46 -19.79 3.83
C ALA A 60 -8.24 -19.04 2.49
N ALA A 61 -7.56 -17.89 2.50
CA ALA A 61 -7.21 -17.15 1.29
C ALA A 61 -6.20 -17.93 0.43
N ALA A 62 -5.16 -18.47 1.05
CA ALA A 62 -4.17 -19.31 0.35
C ALA A 62 -4.83 -20.52 -0.33
N ASP A 63 -5.80 -21.16 0.34
CA ASP A 63 -6.53 -22.28 -0.22
C ASP A 63 -7.43 -21.88 -1.40
N ARG A 64 -8.06 -20.69 -1.36
CA ARG A 64 -8.81 -20.16 -2.52
C ARG A 64 -7.89 -19.94 -3.71
N ILE A 65 -6.71 -19.34 -3.47
CA ILE A 65 -5.72 -19.10 -4.52
C ILE A 65 -5.19 -20.42 -5.09
N ARG A 66 -4.81 -21.39 -4.26
CA ARG A 66 -4.36 -22.72 -4.72
C ARG A 66 -5.40 -23.45 -5.57
N LYS A 67 -6.70 -23.24 -5.27
CA LYS A 67 -7.79 -23.81 -6.10
C LYS A 67 -7.90 -23.13 -7.47
N SER A 68 -7.71 -21.82 -7.54
CA SER A 68 -7.80 -21.06 -8.80
C SER A 68 -6.51 -21.10 -9.61
N VAL A 69 -5.35 -21.23 -8.95
CA VAL A 69 -4.01 -21.28 -9.54
C VAL A 69 -3.26 -22.50 -8.97
N PRO A 70 -3.51 -23.72 -9.48
CA PRO A 70 -2.96 -24.97 -8.90
C PRO A 70 -1.42 -25.06 -8.93
N THR A 71 -0.76 -24.31 -9.80
CA THR A 71 0.70 -24.28 -9.96
C THR A 71 1.39 -23.24 -9.10
N THR A 72 0.65 -22.55 -8.22
CA THR A 72 1.18 -21.45 -7.41
C THR A 72 2.22 -21.91 -6.39
N ASP A 73 3.29 -21.13 -6.21
CA ASP A 73 4.25 -21.24 -5.11
C ASP A 73 3.93 -20.21 -4.04
N LEU A 74 3.16 -20.61 -3.02
CA LEU A 74 2.71 -19.77 -1.94
C LEU A 74 3.33 -20.14 -0.60
N GLN A 75 3.85 -19.12 0.07
CA GLN A 75 4.24 -19.16 1.48
C GLN A 75 3.31 -18.23 2.27
N THR A 76 3.14 -18.49 3.56
CA THR A 76 2.37 -17.67 4.49
C THR A 76 3.22 -17.21 5.65
N GLY A 77 3.01 -15.98 6.13
CA GLY A 77 3.68 -15.40 7.27
C GLY A 77 2.72 -14.62 8.17
N LEU A 78 2.89 -14.72 9.48
CA LEU A 78 2.04 -14.05 10.45
C LEU A 78 2.71 -12.79 10.99
N VAL A 79 2.12 -11.63 10.70
CA VAL A 79 2.58 -10.32 11.20
C VAL A 79 1.38 -9.48 11.59
N ASP A 80 1.40 -8.95 12.81
CA ASP A 80 0.52 -7.85 13.19
C ASP A 80 1.28 -6.53 13.08
N LEU A 81 0.90 -5.71 12.10
CA LEU A 81 1.50 -4.39 11.88
C LEU A 81 1.16 -3.38 12.99
N ALA A 82 0.22 -3.69 13.88
CA ALA A 82 -0.09 -2.93 15.07
C ALA A 82 0.71 -3.38 16.31
N ASP A 83 1.73 -4.22 16.13
CA ASP A 83 2.61 -4.75 17.18
C ASP A 83 4.06 -4.79 16.66
N LEU A 84 4.89 -3.85 17.10
CA LEU A 84 6.28 -3.77 16.69
C LEU A 84 7.07 -5.05 17.06
N SER A 85 6.71 -5.73 18.14
CA SER A 85 7.36 -6.98 18.53
C SER A 85 7.05 -8.13 17.56
N SER A 86 5.81 -8.20 17.03
CA SER A 86 5.42 -9.14 15.99
C SER A 86 6.21 -8.92 14.70
N ILE A 87 6.38 -7.66 14.31
CA ILE A 87 7.13 -7.30 13.10
C ILE A 87 8.61 -7.70 13.24
N ARG A 88 9.23 -7.44 14.40
CA ARG A 88 10.63 -7.78 14.66
C ARG A 88 10.85 -9.29 14.63
N SER A 89 10.00 -10.05 15.31
CA SER A 89 10.11 -11.51 15.35
C SER A 89 9.98 -12.12 13.94
N TYR A 90 9.01 -11.65 13.15
CA TYR A 90 8.84 -12.13 11.78
C TYR A 90 10.04 -11.80 10.88
N ALA A 91 10.53 -10.57 10.95
CA ALA A 91 11.66 -10.15 10.13
C ALA A 91 12.94 -10.92 10.49
N GLU A 92 13.19 -11.17 11.79
CA GLU A 92 14.30 -11.98 12.26
C GLU A 92 14.22 -13.42 11.73
N GLU A 93 13.04 -14.05 11.83
CA GLU A 93 12.80 -15.40 11.31
C GLU A 93 12.99 -15.46 9.79
N TYR A 94 12.38 -14.50 9.05
CA TYR A 94 12.50 -14.45 7.60
C TYR A 94 13.95 -14.32 7.11
N LEU A 95 14.74 -13.47 7.77
CA LEU A 95 16.14 -13.26 7.38
C LEU A 95 17.04 -14.47 7.63
N GLN A 96 16.64 -15.41 8.51
CA GLN A 96 17.36 -16.67 8.69
C GLN A 96 17.23 -17.61 7.47
N GLU A 97 16.22 -17.46 6.66
CA GLU A 97 16.02 -18.23 5.43
C GLU A 97 16.92 -17.79 4.28
N ASP A 98 17.60 -16.63 4.39
CA ASP A 98 18.45 -16.00 3.35
C ASP A 98 17.75 -15.92 1.98
N ALA A 99 16.43 -15.71 2.00
CA ALA A 99 15.60 -15.67 0.81
C ALA A 99 15.48 -14.21 0.30
N PRO A 100 15.84 -13.93 -0.97
CA PRO A 100 15.68 -12.58 -1.52
C PRO A 100 14.22 -12.21 -1.72
N ILE A 101 13.91 -10.92 -1.63
CA ILE A 101 12.61 -10.33 -1.96
C ILE A 101 12.79 -9.41 -3.16
N ASP A 102 12.21 -9.77 -4.29
CA ASP A 102 12.25 -8.90 -5.47
C ASP A 102 11.25 -7.73 -5.37
N VAL A 103 10.08 -7.99 -4.79
CA VAL A 103 9.07 -6.94 -4.63
C VAL A 103 8.37 -7.08 -3.28
N LEU A 104 8.41 -6.01 -2.48
CA LEU A 104 7.60 -5.87 -1.28
C LEU A 104 6.40 -4.97 -1.58
N ILE A 105 5.17 -5.48 -1.35
CA ILE A 105 3.93 -4.73 -1.50
C ILE A 105 3.32 -4.48 -0.12
N ASN A 106 3.49 -3.27 0.39
CA ASN A 106 2.92 -2.78 1.64
C ASN A 106 1.44 -2.41 1.43
N ASN A 107 0.58 -3.44 1.34
CA ASN A 107 -0.83 -3.30 0.99
C ASN A 107 -1.76 -3.23 2.20
N ALA A 108 -1.41 -3.83 3.34
CA ALA A 108 -2.26 -3.84 4.52
C ALA A 108 -2.67 -2.44 5.00
N GLY A 109 -3.82 -2.35 5.68
CA GLY A 109 -4.24 -1.09 6.27
C GLY A 109 -5.52 -1.17 7.08
N VAL A 110 -5.78 -0.05 7.75
CA VAL A 110 -7.04 0.27 8.43
C VAL A 110 -7.49 1.66 7.98
N MET A 111 -8.80 1.91 7.97
CA MET A 111 -9.38 3.15 7.47
C MET A 111 -10.51 3.63 8.37
N ALA A 112 -10.49 4.93 8.67
CA ALA A 112 -11.57 5.64 9.36
C ALA A 112 -12.07 4.92 10.62
N CYS A 113 -11.16 4.28 11.37
CA CYS A 113 -11.50 3.64 12.64
C CYS A 113 -11.72 4.70 13.73
N PRO A 114 -12.53 4.39 14.78
CA PRO A 114 -12.58 5.23 15.96
C PRO A 114 -11.18 5.37 16.57
N PHE A 115 -11.01 6.36 17.45
CA PHE A 115 -9.72 6.52 18.14
C PHE A 115 -9.36 5.23 18.89
N MET A 116 -8.26 4.66 18.51
CA MET A 116 -7.66 3.45 19.07
C MET A 116 -6.15 3.58 19.00
N THR A 117 -5.46 2.80 19.81
CA THR A 117 -4.00 2.71 19.75
C THR A 117 -3.51 1.32 19.38
N THR A 118 -2.35 1.26 18.75
CA THR A 118 -1.60 0.02 18.57
C THR A 118 -1.14 -0.54 19.91
N LYS A 119 -0.59 -1.74 19.93
CA LYS A 119 0.00 -2.34 21.14
C LYS A 119 1.12 -1.48 21.75
N ASP A 120 1.83 -0.73 20.89
CA ASP A 120 2.93 0.15 21.28
C ASP A 120 2.48 1.58 21.61
N GLY A 121 1.16 1.86 21.59
CA GLY A 121 0.56 3.14 22.01
C GLY A 121 0.46 4.19 20.90
N PHE A 122 0.74 3.87 19.63
CA PHE A 122 0.57 4.79 18.51
C PHE A 122 -0.89 4.87 18.06
N GLU A 123 -1.30 6.02 17.50
CA GLU A 123 -2.60 6.10 16.84
C GLU A 123 -2.73 4.98 15.79
N MET A 124 -3.89 4.32 15.76
CA MET A 124 -4.07 3.03 15.07
C MET A 124 -3.79 3.11 13.57
N GLN A 125 -4.22 4.19 12.88
CA GLN A 125 -4.07 4.30 11.43
C GLN A 125 -2.62 4.68 11.06
N PHE A 126 -2.03 5.63 11.78
CA PHE A 126 -0.63 5.99 11.58
C PHE A 126 0.30 4.83 11.97
N GLY A 127 0.03 4.19 13.11
CA GLY A 127 0.81 3.06 13.61
C GLY A 127 0.78 1.86 12.67
N THR A 128 -0.42 1.45 12.20
CA THR A 128 -0.57 0.28 11.33
C THR A 128 -0.17 0.56 9.89
N ASN A 129 -0.70 1.66 9.30
CA ASN A 129 -0.54 1.92 7.86
C ASN A 129 0.87 2.40 7.53
N HIS A 130 1.52 3.14 8.44
CA HIS A 130 2.85 3.73 8.22
C HIS A 130 3.93 3.09 9.08
N LEU A 131 3.90 3.23 10.42
CA LEU A 131 5.01 2.79 11.27
C LEU A 131 5.26 1.28 11.18
N GLY A 132 4.21 0.47 11.12
CA GLY A 132 4.33 -0.98 10.95
C GLY A 132 5.02 -1.35 9.64
N HIS A 133 4.63 -0.72 8.53
CA HIS A 133 5.29 -0.94 7.24
C HIS A 133 6.68 -0.33 7.18
N PHE A 134 6.89 0.83 7.81
CA PHE A 134 8.21 1.44 7.95
C PHE A 134 9.20 0.49 8.62
N LEU A 135 8.81 -0.08 9.77
CA LEU A 135 9.65 -1.02 10.50
C LEU A 135 9.88 -2.30 9.69
N LEU A 136 8.81 -2.92 9.16
CA LEU A 136 8.92 -4.16 8.38
C LEU A 136 9.84 -4.00 7.17
N THR A 137 9.64 -2.93 6.40
CA THR A 137 10.44 -2.64 5.20
C THR A 137 11.91 -2.47 5.53
N ASN A 138 12.22 -1.70 6.56
CA ASN A 138 13.62 -1.42 6.94
C ASN A 138 14.32 -2.65 7.54
N LEU A 139 13.61 -3.48 8.30
CA LEU A 139 14.16 -4.74 8.80
C LEU A 139 14.42 -5.74 7.67
N LEU A 140 13.54 -5.80 6.67
CA LEU A 140 13.70 -6.68 5.50
C LEU A 140 14.61 -6.08 4.41
N MET A 141 15.17 -4.89 4.60
CA MET A 141 16.01 -4.21 3.61
C MET A 141 17.18 -5.07 3.10
N PRO A 142 17.88 -5.88 3.91
CA PRO A 142 18.91 -6.79 3.41
C PRO A 142 18.36 -7.79 2.38
N ALA A 143 17.21 -8.41 2.63
CA ALA A 143 16.56 -9.35 1.72
C ALA A 143 16.03 -8.66 0.45
N ILE A 144 15.51 -7.42 0.57
CA ILE A 144 15.04 -6.65 -0.58
C ILE A 144 16.22 -6.27 -1.48
N ARG A 145 17.31 -5.77 -0.91
CA ARG A 145 18.50 -5.37 -1.68
C ARG A 145 19.19 -6.53 -2.40
N SER A 146 19.01 -7.77 -1.93
CA SER A 146 19.51 -8.98 -2.59
C SER A 146 18.58 -9.48 -3.71
N GLY A 147 17.39 -8.91 -3.86
CA GLY A 147 16.43 -9.25 -4.91
C GLY A 147 16.84 -8.81 -6.31
N GLN A 148 16.15 -9.35 -7.31
CA GLN A 148 16.33 -8.96 -8.72
C GLN A 148 15.44 -7.75 -9.05
N ASN A 149 16.04 -6.63 -9.48
CA ASN A 149 15.33 -5.37 -9.75
C ASN A 149 14.36 -5.01 -8.61
N PRO A 150 14.89 -4.80 -7.38
CA PRO A 150 14.04 -4.72 -6.20
C PRO A 150 13.10 -3.51 -6.23
N ARG A 151 11.85 -3.77 -5.79
CA ARG A 151 10.80 -2.74 -5.71
C ARG A 151 10.09 -2.75 -4.37
N ILE A 152 9.67 -1.57 -3.94
CA ILE A 152 8.81 -1.38 -2.77
C ILE A 152 7.57 -0.60 -3.20
N ILE A 153 6.39 -1.20 -3.04
CA ILE A 153 5.10 -0.61 -3.42
C ILE A 153 4.33 -0.29 -2.14
N ASN A 154 4.10 0.99 -1.89
CA ASN A 154 3.39 1.46 -0.70
C ASN A 154 1.97 1.88 -1.06
N LEU A 155 0.94 1.23 -0.49
CA LEU A 155 -0.43 1.64 -0.73
C LEU A 155 -0.75 2.93 0.02
N SER A 156 -1.00 3.96 -0.79
CA SER A 156 -1.59 5.22 -0.40
C SER A 156 -3.08 5.24 -0.76
N SER A 157 -3.65 6.41 -0.97
CA SER A 157 -5.08 6.63 -1.28
C SER A 157 -5.32 8.06 -1.74
N ALA A 158 -6.44 8.31 -2.43
CA ALA A 158 -7.02 9.65 -2.54
C ALA A 158 -7.24 10.30 -1.14
N GLY A 159 -7.27 9.48 -0.09
CA GLY A 159 -7.35 9.93 1.29
C GLY A 159 -6.20 10.84 1.72
N HIS A 160 -5.04 10.81 1.05
CA HIS A 160 -3.94 11.75 1.32
C HIS A 160 -4.41 13.22 1.23
N THR A 161 -5.42 13.52 0.41
CA THR A 161 -5.96 14.88 0.26
C THR A 161 -6.73 15.40 1.48
N HIS A 162 -6.96 14.57 2.51
CA HIS A 162 -7.59 15.03 3.76
C HIS A 162 -6.61 15.76 4.67
N SER A 163 -5.34 15.32 4.69
CA SER A 163 -4.30 15.95 5.50
C SER A 163 -2.92 15.48 5.07
N ASP A 164 -1.93 16.37 5.16
CA ASP A 164 -0.52 15.97 5.24
C ASP A 164 -0.22 15.36 6.61
N VAL A 165 0.99 14.82 6.79
CA VAL A 165 1.45 14.30 8.08
C VAL A 165 1.54 15.41 9.12
N SER A 166 1.22 15.09 10.37
CA SER A 166 1.49 15.95 11.51
C SER A 166 2.72 15.43 12.23
N LEU A 167 3.85 16.13 12.09
CA LEU A 167 5.11 15.70 12.69
C LEU A 167 5.14 16.01 14.20
N ASP A 168 4.42 17.05 14.64
CA ASP A 168 4.38 17.49 16.04
C ASP A 168 3.33 16.74 16.86
N ASP A 169 2.29 16.19 16.22
CA ASP A 169 1.19 15.49 16.89
C ASP A 169 0.69 14.29 16.08
N PRO A 170 1.56 13.30 15.82
CA PRO A 170 1.21 12.13 14.98
C PRO A 170 0.14 11.24 15.62
N ASN A 171 0.00 11.29 16.94
CA ASN A 171 -0.89 10.43 17.72
C ASN A 171 -2.18 11.14 18.19
N PHE A 172 -2.44 12.38 17.77
CA PHE A 172 -3.59 13.18 18.27
C PHE A 172 -3.59 13.33 19.78
N GLU A 173 -2.42 13.61 20.39
CA GLU A 173 -2.31 13.85 21.83
C GLU A 173 -2.76 15.25 22.24
N THR A 174 -2.68 16.20 21.31
CA THR A 174 -2.99 17.61 21.54
C THR A 174 -4.15 18.13 20.69
N SER A 175 -4.45 17.48 19.56
CA SER A 175 -5.56 17.83 18.67
C SER A 175 -6.75 16.88 18.83
N GLU A 176 -7.95 17.36 18.51
CA GLU A 176 -9.16 16.52 18.46
C GLU A 176 -9.04 15.48 17.35
N TYR A 177 -9.37 14.22 17.69
CA TYR A 177 -9.29 13.12 16.74
C TYR A 177 -10.37 13.23 15.66
N ASN A 178 -9.94 13.12 14.41
CA ASN A 178 -10.81 12.96 13.26
C ASN A 178 -10.38 11.75 12.44
N ALA A 179 -11.30 10.80 12.23
CA ALA A 179 -10.98 9.51 11.61
C ALA A 179 -10.50 9.65 10.15
N TRP A 180 -11.05 10.61 9.38
CA TRP A 180 -10.63 10.86 8.00
C TRP A 180 -9.31 11.63 7.92
N GLU A 181 -9.08 12.57 8.84
CA GLU A 181 -7.81 13.27 8.92
C GLU A 181 -6.67 12.31 9.29
N SER A 182 -6.88 11.45 10.29
CA SER A 182 -5.92 10.42 10.68
C SER A 182 -5.63 9.47 9.51
N TYR A 183 -6.66 9.03 8.78
CA TYR A 183 -6.46 8.25 7.56
C TYR A 183 -5.61 9.00 6.54
N GLY A 184 -5.94 10.28 6.29
CA GLY A 184 -5.18 11.16 5.41
C GLY A 184 -3.72 11.27 5.79
N ARG A 185 -3.42 11.57 7.07
CA ARG A 185 -2.06 11.63 7.63
C ARG A 185 -1.30 10.33 7.37
N SER A 186 -1.91 9.17 7.61
CA SER A 186 -1.28 7.87 7.39
C SER A 186 -0.99 7.59 5.91
N LYS A 187 -1.84 8.06 4.99
CA LYS A 187 -1.69 7.85 3.55
C LYS A 187 -0.72 8.84 2.90
N SER A 188 -0.65 10.07 3.41
CA SER A 188 0.43 11.02 3.09
C SER A 188 1.78 10.51 3.58
N ALA A 189 1.83 9.94 4.80
CA ALA A 189 3.04 9.33 5.34
C ALA A 189 3.61 8.23 4.42
N ASN A 190 2.76 7.39 3.81
CA ASN A 190 3.19 6.36 2.88
C ASN A 190 3.79 6.94 1.58
N ILE A 191 3.35 8.12 1.13
CA ILE A 191 3.94 8.80 -0.01
C ILE A 191 5.30 9.39 0.36
N HIS A 192 5.39 10.10 1.48
CA HIS A 192 6.67 10.63 1.99
C HIS A 192 7.69 9.51 2.25
N PHE A 193 7.24 8.38 2.79
CA PHE A 193 8.07 7.19 2.98
C PHE A 193 8.62 6.67 1.64
N THR A 194 7.77 6.56 0.62
CA THR A 194 8.19 6.20 -0.75
C THR A 194 9.28 7.12 -1.27
N ARG A 195 9.12 8.43 -1.10
CA ARG A 195 10.09 9.44 -1.55
C ARG A 195 11.43 9.31 -0.82
N GLU A 196 11.39 9.09 0.49
CA GLU A 196 12.60 8.94 1.29
C GLU A 196 13.33 7.62 1.02
N ILE A 197 12.61 6.52 0.72
CA ILE A 197 13.23 5.28 0.21
C ILE A 197 14.02 5.56 -1.07
N VAL A 198 13.44 6.28 -2.02
CA VAL A 198 14.13 6.60 -3.29
C VAL A 198 15.33 7.51 -3.05
N ARG A 199 15.24 8.50 -2.15
CA ARG A 199 16.36 9.36 -1.82
C ARG A 199 17.52 8.58 -1.19
N ARG A 200 17.25 7.54 -0.40
CA ARG A 200 18.25 6.74 0.32
C ARG A 200 18.80 5.57 -0.49
N TYR A 201 17.97 4.95 -1.32
CA TYR A 201 18.26 3.65 -1.96
C TYR A 201 17.90 3.62 -3.45
N GLY A 202 17.59 4.76 -4.06
CA GLY A 202 17.06 4.82 -5.43
C GLY A 202 18.05 4.43 -6.53
N ASP A 203 19.31 4.25 -6.21
CA ASP A 203 20.33 3.65 -7.05
C ASP A 203 20.15 2.13 -7.23
N VAL A 204 19.51 1.47 -6.26
CA VAL A 204 19.29 0.03 -6.25
C VAL A 204 17.79 -0.32 -6.25
N ILE A 205 16.97 0.43 -5.51
CA ILE A 205 15.56 0.12 -5.25
C ILE A 205 14.65 1.13 -5.96
N ARG A 206 13.63 0.64 -6.65
CA ARG A 206 12.50 1.46 -7.09
C ARG A 206 11.38 1.43 -6.07
N SER A 207 10.78 2.57 -5.79
CA SER A 207 9.64 2.64 -4.88
C SER A 207 8.53 3.50 -5.45
N PHE A 208 7.28 3.09 -5.25
CA PHE A 208 6.09 3.79 -5.74
C PHE A 208 5.02 3.84 -4.68
N ALA A 209 4.30 4.97 -4.63
CA ALA A 209 3.09 5.11 -3.83
C ALA A 209 1.86 4.92 -4.73
N VAL A 210 0.92 4.06 -4.32
CA VAL A 210 -0.19 3.64 -5.18
C VAL A 210 -1.54 4.01 -4.57
N HIS A 211 -2.40 4.65 -5.36
CA HIS A 211 -3.83 4.78 -5.11
C HIS A 211 -4.59 3.69 -5.89
N PRO A 212 -5.32 2.79 -5.22
CA PRO A 212 -6.02 1.69 -5.88
C PRO A 212 -7.36 2.09 -6.52
N GLY A 213 -7.85 3.31 -6.27
CA GLY A 213 -9.23 3.71 -6.56
C GLY A 213 -10.14 3.55 -5.35
N VAL A 214 -11.45 3.58 -5.57
CA VAL A 214 -12.46 3.33 -4.53
C VAL A 214 -13.07 1.95 -4.72
N ILE A 215 -12.84 1.05 -3.76
CA ILE A 215 -13.26 -0.36 -3.81
C ILE A 215 -13.95 -0.71 -2.48
N LEU A 216 -15.05 -1.45 -2.56
CA LEU A 216 -15.72 -1.99 -1.36
C LEU A 216 -14.95 -3.23 -0.88
N THR A 217 -14.25 -3.08 0.25
CA THR A 217 -13.45 -4.14 0.87
C THR A 217 -13.65 -4.16 2.40
N GLU A 218 -13.07 -5.16 3.07
CA GLU A 218 -13.00 -5.19 4.54
C GLU A 218 -12.24 -3.99 5.15
N LEU A 219 -11.57 -3.17 4.34
CA LEU A 219 -10.95 -1.92 4.79
C LEU A 219 -11.98 -0.97 5.41
N GLY A 220 -13.21 -0.95 4.87
CA GLY A 220 -14.34 -0.15 5.36
C GLY A 220 -15.07 -0.72 6.58
N ARG A 221 -14.57 -1.76 7.24
CA ARG A 221 -15.25 -2.43 8.36
C ARG A 221 -15.53 -1.53 9.58
N HIS A 222 -14.84 -0.41 9.69
CA HIS A 222 -15.02 0.57 10.76
C HIS A 222 -15.89 1.76 10.37
N LEU A 223 -16.34 1.83 9.11
CA LEU A 223 -17.20 2.90 8.65
C LEU A 223 -18.58 2.79 9.33
N THR A 224 -18.93 3.83 10.07
CA THR A 224 -20.32 4.03 10.52
C THR A 224 -21.19 4.47 9.33
N PRO A 225 -22.53 4.41 9.43
CA PRO A 225 -23.41 4.93 8.38
C PRO A 225 -23.09 6.38 8.01
N GLU A 226 -22.77 7.23 8.99
CA GLU A 226 -22.45 8.65 8.82
C GLU A 226 -21.12 8.81 8.06
N LEU A 227 -20.07 8.07 8.43
CA LEU A 227 -18.77 8.08 7.73
C LEU A 227 -18.89 7.52 6.32
N MET A 228 -19.76 6.54 6.09
CA MET A 228 -20.05 6.01 4.76
C MET A 228 -20.74 7.08 3.90
N GLU A 229 -21.74 7.79 4.42
CA GLU A 229 -22.42 8.86 3.73
C GLU A 229 -21.45 9.99 3.36
N GLU A 230 -20.62 10.41 4.31
CA GLU A 230 -19.56 11.40 4.07
C GLU A 230 -18.59 10.97 2.97
N MET A 231 -18.15 9.70 2.97
CA MET A 231 -17.31 9.15 1.91
C MET A 231 -18.02 9.21 0.54
N VAL A 232 -19.27 8.79 0.49
CA VAL A 232 -20.09 8.80 -0.73
C VAL A 232 -20.25 10.22 -1.28
N GLU A 233 -20.55 11.21 -0.44
CA GLU A 233 -20.67 12.61 -0.85
C GLU A 233 -19.36 13.16 -1.40
N ARG A 234 -18.23 12.86 -0.75
CA ARG A 234 -16.90 13.28 -1.20
C ARG A 234 -16.54 12.66 -2.56
N VAL A 235 -16.82 11.37 -2.76
CA VAL A 235 -16.60 10.70 -4.05
C VAL A 235 -17.47 11.32 -5.14
N LYS A 236 -18.76 11.57 -4.86
CA LYS A 236 -19.66 12.25 -5.81
C LYS A 236 -19.17 13.65 -6.17
N ALA A 237 -18.76 14.45 -5.19
CA ALA A 237 -18.27 15.81 -5.44
C ALA A 237 -17.03 15.84 -6.35
N ARG A 238 -16.18 14.82 -6.28
CA ARG A 238 -14.99 14.65 -7.13
C ARG A 238 -15.35 14.12 -8.54
N SER A 239 -16.35 13.24 -8.64
CA SER A 239 -16.78 12.61 -9.90
C SER A 239 -17.58 13.55 -10.80
N THR A 240 -18.21 14.60 -10.28
CA THR A 240 -18.97 15.58 -11.08
C THR A 240 -18.13 16.37 -12.08
N SER A 241 -16.81 16.27 -12.01
CA SER A 241 -15.89 16.86 -12.98
C SER A 241 -15.68 16.01 -14.25
N SER A 242 -16.07 14.73 -14.25
CA SER A 242 -15.96 13.85 -15.41
C SER A 242 -17.30 13.67 -16.15
N ALA A 243 -17.28 13.70 -17.49
CA ALA A 243 -18.49 13.55 -18.32
C ALA A 243 -19.15 12.16 -18.19
N GLU A 244 -18.38 11.14 -17.85
CA GLU A 244 -18.84 9.74 -17.73
C GLU A 244 -19.66 9.47 -16.46
N ALA A 245 -19.39 10.17 -15.34
CA ALA A 245 -20.15 10.01 -14.10
C ALA A 245 -21.61 10.50 -14.19
N LYS A 246 -21.95 11.29 -15.22
CA LYS A 246 -23.31 11.78 -15.42
C LYS A 246 -24.26 10.75 -16.03
N GLU A 247 -23.74 9.73 -16.71
CA GLU A 247 -24.58 8.72 -17.40
C GLU A 247 -24.98 7.55 -16.52
N THR A 248 -24.20 7.18 -15.51
CA THR A 248 -24.41 5.92 -14.76
C THR A 248 -25.11 6.09 -13.42
N GLY A 249 -25.22 7.30 -12.87
CA GLY A 249 -25.91 7.57 -11.58
C GLY A 249 -25.39 6.76 -10.38
N GLY A 250 -24.32 5.98 -10.55
CA GLY A 250 -23.71 5.09 -9.56
C GLY A 250 -22.40 5.66 -8.98
N LEU A 251 -22.03 5.18 -7.80
CA LEU A 251 -20.69 5.44 -7.27
C LEU A 251 -19.69 4.67 -8.12
N PRO A 252 -18.55 5.27 -8.50
CA PRO A 252 -17.52 4.62 -9.30
C PRO A 252 -16.69 3.66 -8.41
N PHE A 253 -17.33 2.59 -7.92
CA PHE A 253 -16.60 1.51 -7.26
C PHE A 253 -15.97 0.62 -8.33
N LYS A 254 -14.67 0.44 -8.22
CA LYS A 254 -13.95 -0.52 -9.06
C LYS A 254 -14.23 -1.96 -8.62
N SER A 255 -14.07 -2.90 -9.55
CA SER A 255 -13.94 -4.31 -9.22
C SER A 255 -12.67 -4.56 -8.39
N MET A 256 -12.56 -5.75 -7.79
CA MET A 256 -11.38 -6.12 -7.01
C MET A 256 -10.14 -6.20 -7.92
N GLU A 257 -10.32 -6.73 -9.11
CA GLU A 257 -9.30 -6.88 -10.14
C GLU A 257 -8.80 -5.51 -10.64
N ALA A 258 -9.71 -4.57 -10.89
CA ALA A 258 -9.34 -3.22 -11.31
C ALA A 258 -8.72 -2.40 -10.16
N GLY A 259 -9.17 -2.64 -8.92
CA GLY A 259 -8.58 -2.02 -7.73
C GLY A 259 -7.14 -2.44 -7.46
N ALA A 260 -6.82 -3.72 -7.67
CA ALA A 260 -5.47 -4.25 -7.49
C ALA A 260 -4.53 -3.98 -8.68
N ALA A 261 -5.07 -3.56 -9.84
CA ALA A 261 -4.30 -3.44 -11.07
C ALA A 261 -3.12 -2.46 -10.97
N THR A 262 -3.30 -1.29 -10.34
CA THR A 262 -2.24 -0.28 -10.24
C THR A 262 -1.05 -0.78 -9.42
N GLN A 263 -1.27 -1.51 -8.31
CA GLN A 263 -0.16 -2.04 -7.51
C GLN A 263 0.54 -3.21 -8.21
N VAL A 264 -0.19 -4.02 -8.97
CA VAL A 264 0.40 -5.08 -9.81
C VAL A 264 1.22 -4.47 -10.95
N TRP A 265 0.70 -3.44 -11.62
CA TRP A 265 1.43 -2.69 -12.65
C TRP A 265 2.71 -2.07 -12.09
N ALA A 266 2.63 -1.34 -10.98
CA ALA A 266 3.80 -0.75 -10.32
C ALA A 266 4.87 -1.80 -9.94
N ALA A 267 4.42 -3.00 -9.57
CA ALA A 267 5.28 -4.11 -9.16
C ALA A 267 5.98 -4.81 -10.34
N THR A 268 5.43 -4.73 -11.57
CA THR A 268 5.84 -5.60 -12.67
C THR A 268 6.26 -4.88 -13.96
N THR A 269 5.81 -3.63 -14.19
CA THR A 269 6.11 -2.91 -15.45
C THR A 269 7.53 -2.35 -15.48
N ASP A 270 8.11 -2.29 -16.67
CA ASP A 270 9.36 -1.55 -16.93
C ASP A 270 9.10 -0.10 -17.38
N ASP A 271 7.85 0.28 -17.67
CA ASP A 271 7.50 1.62 -18.15
C ASP A 271 7.72 2.75 -17.11
N LEU A 272 8.03 2.39 -15.86
CA LEU A 272 8.23 3.33 -14.75
C LEU A 272 9.69 3.63 -14.41
N GLU A 273 10.64 3.27 -15.26
CA GLU A 273 12.08 3.46 -14.97
C GLU A 273 12.45 4.90 -14.65
N GLU A 274 11.91 5.87 -15.39
CA GLU A 274 12.17 7.30 -15.20
C GLU A 274 11.30 7.94 -14.12
N ASN A 275 10.36 7.19 -13.54
CA ASN A 275 9.36 7.69 -12.60
C ASN A 275 9.56 7.19 -11.16
N ASN A 276 10.79 6.82 -10.77
CA ASN A 276 11.07 6.34 -9.42
C ASN A 276 10.63 7.35 -8.36
N GLY A 277 9.83 6.90 -7.39
CA GLY A 277 9.25 7.74 -6.35
C GLY A 277 7.90 8.37 -6.71
N ALA A 278 7.32 8.02 -7.85
CA ALA A 278 6.04 8.59 -8.28
C ALA A 278 4.85 8.10 -7.45
N TYR A 279 3.84 8.96 -7.35
CA TYR A 279 2.48 8.58 -6.98
C TYR A 279 1.75 8.07 -8.22
N LEU A 280 1.04 6.95 -8.09
CA LEU A 280 0.40 6.24 -9.19
C LEU A 280 -1.09 6.02 -8.89
N GLY A 281 -1.93 6.14 -9.91
CA GLY A 281 -3.35 5.79 -9.88
C GLY A 281 -3.83 5.37 -11.28
N ASP A 282 -4.80 4.48 -11.38
CA ASP A 282 -5.37 4.01 -12.64
C ASP A 282 -4.33 3.50 -13.66
N CYS A 283 -3.28 2.84 -13.18
CA CYS A 283 -2.12 2.40 -13.95
C CYS A 283 -1.44 3.54 -14.75
N LYS A 284 -1.39 4.73 -14.14
CA LYS A 284 -0.76 5.95 -14.70
C LYS A 284 0.07 6.66 -13.63
N VAL A 285 1.03 7.45 -14.09
CA VAL A 285 1.76 8.39 -13.23
C VAL A 285 0.84 9.50 -12.78
N GLY A 286 0.97 9.90 -11.52
CA GLY A 286 0.15 10.92 -10.88
C GLY A 286 0.27 12.30 -11.53
N VAL A 287 -0.78 13.10 -11.40
CA VAL A 287 -0.87 14.47 -11.94
C VAL A 287 -1.13 15.46 -10.80
N GLU A 288 -0.25 16.45 -10.65
CA GLU A 288 -0.44 17.51 -9.65
C GLU A 288 -1.72 18.30 -9.93
N GLY A 289 -2.55 18.47 -8.89
CA GLY A 289 -3.84 19.14 -9.02
C GLY A 289 -4.88 18.41 -9.86
N GLY A 290 -4.58 17.20 -10.35
CA GLY A 290 -5.53 16.36 -11.06
C GLY A 290 -6.66 15.83 -10.18
N ASN A 291 -7.56 15.02 -10.76
CA ASN A 291 -8.67 14.40 -10.02
C ASN A 291 -8.13 13.36 -9.02
N PRO A 292 -8.29 13.56 -7.70
CA PRO A 292 -7.77 12.61 -6.70
C PRO A 292 -8.41 11.22 -6.74
N SER A 293 -9.61 11.08 -7.34
CA SER A 293 -10.26 9.78 -7.49
C SER A 293 -9.64 8.90 -8.59
N GLU A 294 -8.78 9.48 -9.41
CA GLU A 294 -8.02 8.83 -10.48
C GLU A 294 -6.53 8.74 -10.09
N ASN A 295 -5.74 9.71 -10.55
CA ASN A 295 -4.31 9.78 -10.28
C ASN A 295 -3.85 11.18 -9.83
N GLY A 296 -4.79 12.05 -9.43
CA GLY A 296 -4.47 13.39 -8.94
C GLY A 296 -3.85 13.40 -7.55
N TYR A 297 -2.92 14.33 -7.31
CA TYR A 297 -2.31 14.52 -6.00
C TYR A 297 -2.13 15.99 -5.63
N LEU A 298 -1.95 16.24 -4.33
CA LEU A 298 -1.64 17.57 -3.81
C LEU A 298 -0.12 17.78 -3.69
N PRO A 299 0.40 19.00 -3.98
CA PRO A 299 1.85 19.25 -4.13
C PRO A 299 2.67 18.94 -2.88
N TYR A 300 2.09 19.00 -1.67
CA TYR A 300 2.84 18.76 -0.43
C TYR A 300 3.45 17.36 -0.34
N ILE A 301 2.90 16.36 -1.05
CA ILE A 301 3.43 14.99 -1.02
C ILE A 301 4.86 14.87 -1.60
N TYR A 302 5.34 15.90 -2.28
CA TYR A 302 6.69 15.99 -2.81
C TYR A 302 7.63 16.88 -1.98
N ASN A 303 7.21 17.30 -0.77
CA ASN A 303 8.06 18.06 0.14
C ASN A 303 9.14 17.16 0.74
N GLU A 304 10.40 17.37 0.32
CA GLU A 304 11.54 16.56 0.78
C GLU A 304 11.86 16.74 2.25
N ASP A 305 11.67 17.95 2.79
CA ASP A 305 11.98 18.21 4.20
C ASP A 305 10.97 17.48 5.10
N THR A 306 9.70 17.44 4.70
CA THR A 306 8.68 16.64 5.39
C THR A 306 9.03 15.15 5.33
N ALA A 307 9.45 14.63 4.17
CA ALA A 307 9.82 13.22 4.01
C ALA A 307 11.01 12.83 4.91
N LYS A 308 12.04 13.68 4.97
CA LYS A 308 13.21 13.48 5.85
C LYS A 308 12.84 13.53 7.33
N ALA A 309 12.03 14.52 7.71
CA ALA A 309 11.58 14.70 9.10
C ALA A 309 10.69 13.53 9.55
N LEU A 310 9.78 13.05 8.68
CA LEU A 310 8.94 11.87 8.94
C LEU A 310 9.78 10.61 9.14
N TRP A 311 10.83 10.42 8.33
CA TRP A 311 11.73 9.28 8.51
C TRP A 311 12.37 9.29 9.88
N SER A 312 12.97 10.44 10.28
CA SER A 312 13.61 10.59 11.60
C SER A 312 12.61 10.41 12.75
N LEU A 313 11.39 10.94 12.61
CA LEU A 313 10.32 10.73 13.58
C LEU A 313 9.94 9.23 13.67
N SER A 314 9.82 8.55 12.52
CA SER A 314 9.49 7.13 12.49
C SER A 314 10.58 6.27 13.14
N GLU A 315 11.86 6.58 12.92
CA GLU A 315 12.99 5.93 13.59
C GLU A 315 12.91 6.10 15.12
N GLN A 316 12.62 7.30 15.59
CA GLN A 316 12.44 7.57 17.02
C GLN A 316 11.26 6.78 17.61
N MET A 317 10.11 6.76 16.91
CA MET A 317 8.91 6.08 17.38
C MET A 317 9.10 4.54 17.42
N VAL A 318 9.76 3.96 16.43
CA VAL A 318 10.07 2.52 16.44
C VAL A 318 11.33 2.17 17.24
N GLN A 319 12.01 3.17 17.84
CA GLN A 319 13.22 3.03 18.65
C GLN A 319 14.36 2.30 17.92
N GLN A 320 14.54 2.60 16.64
CA GLN A 320 15.60 2.02 15.81
C GLN A 320 15.96 2.94 14.65
N GLU A 321 17.26 3.19 14.47
CA GLU A 321 17.80 3.92 13.34
C GLU A 321 18.09 2.97 12.15
N PHE A 322 17.91 3.48 10.93
CA PHE A 322 18.18 2.77 9.69
C PHE A 322 19.07 3.65 8.80
N PRO A 323 20.41 3.55 8.96
CA PRO A 323 21.33 4.36 8.20
C PRO A 323 21.24 4.03 6.71
N SER A 324 21.34 5.05 5.87
CA SER A 324 21.59 4.86 4.45
C SER A 324 23.01 4.28 4.30
N SER A 325 23.09 3.08 3.79
CA SER A 325 24.38 2.42 3.55
C SER A 325 25.05 2.92 2.28
#